data_af0d9981e1b91932b3b426d96dbd55f3
#
_entry.id   af0d9981e1b91932b3b426d96dbd55f3
#
_cell.length_a   1.000
_cell.length_b   1.000
_cell.length_c   1.000
_cell.angle_alpha   90.00
_cell.angle_beta   90.00
_cell.angle_gamma   90.00
#
_symmetry.space_group_name_H-M   'P 1'
#
loop_
_entity.id
_entity.type
_entity.pdbx_description
1 polymer ?
#
loop_
_entity_poly.entity_id
_entity_poly.type
_entity_poly.pdbx_seq_one_letter_code
_entity_poly.pdbx_strand_id
1 'polypeptide(L)'
;MRRILCGALVGLIGIGTAAAAVPASEAKRLNEAAQVVSELRATPDKGIPEEMWEKAACVVVIPGMKKAAFVFGGEYGKGVMSCRTGNSWSAPVFMQLAKGSWGLQIGAQSADLVLLVMNREGADKLLNNKVTLGADAAIAAGPVGRTGTAATDAQMTAQILSYSRTKGVFAGIDLSGGVLRPDQDVNAKVYGAGKEATQIVNSAIATPPEARVFVNTLGREVRATTGQR
;
A
#
# COMPACT_ATOMS: atom_id res chain seq x y z
N MET A 1 51.03 52.30 13.06
CA MET A 1 50.89 50.94 12.42
C MET A 1 49.56 50.39 12.81
N ARG A 2 48.57 50.45 11.91
CA ARG A 2 47.19 50.00 12.11
C ARG A 2 47.02 48.68 11.35
N ARG A 3 46.86 47.55 12.06
CA ARG A 3 46.58 46.26 11.47
C ARG A 3 45.06 46.11 11.32
N ILE A 4 44.61 46.02 10.07
CA ILE A 4 43.22 45.72 9.69
C ILE A 4 43.10 44.18 9.64
N LEU A 5 42.29 43.60 10.55
CA LEU A 5 41.87 42.17 10.45
C LEU A 5 40.66 42.11 9.53
N CYS A 6 40.83 41.50 8.35
CA CYS A 6 39.74 41.08 7.50
C CYS A 6 39.22 39.73 8.03
N GLY A 7 38.06 39.71 8.67
CA GLY A 7 37.32 38.48 9.00
C GLY A 7 36.57 37.99 7.79
N ALA A 8 36.96 36.83 7.27
CA ALA A 8 36.20 36.12 6.22
C ALA A 8 35.02 35.40 6.86
N LEU A 9 33.79 35.86 6.56
CA LEU A 9 32.54 35.18 6.93
C LEU A 9 32.30 34.05 5.90
N VAL A 10 32.57 32.81 6.28
CA VAL A 10 32.21 31.63 5.46
C VAL A 10 30.74 31.32 5.74
N GLY A 11 29.88 31.74 4.83
CA GLY A 11 28.46 31.37 4.85
C GLY A 11 28.30 29.87 4.49
N LEU A 12 27.88 29.03 5.44
CA LEU A 12 27.44 27.68 5.19
C LEU A 12 26.11 27.74 4.42
N ILE A 13 26.16 27.52 3.10
CA ILE A 13 24.96 27.30 2.29
C ILE A 13 24.52 25.88 2.58
N GLY A 14 23.53 25.72 3.47
CA GLY A 14 22.85 24.46 3.67
C GLY A 14 22.08 24.08 2.40
N ILE A 15 22.58 23.09 1.65
CA ILE A 15 21.87 22.47 0.52
C ILE A 15 20.72 21.67 1.13
N GLY A 16 19.58 22.31 1.34
CA GLY A 16 18.35 21.63 1.64
C GLY A 16 17.96 20.79 0.42
N THR A 17 18.02 19.47 0.51
CA THR A 17 17.46 18.58 -0.50
C THR A 17 15.95 18.81 -0.54
N ALA A 18 15.49 19.59 -1.50
CA ALA A 18 14.07 19.73 -1.79
C ALA A 18 13.55 18.32 -2.16
N ALA A 19 12.67 17.74 -1.32
CA ALA A 19 11.96 16.54 -1.70
C ALA A 19 11.21 16.84 -3.00
N ALA A 20 11.38 15.99 -4.01
CA ALA A 20 10.67 16.15 -5.26
C ALA A 20 9.16 16.09 -4.98
N ALA A 21 8.40 17.02 -5.54
CA ALA A 21 6.95 17.03 -5.37
C ALA A 21 6.35 15.75 -5.98
N VAL A 22 5.41 15.13 -5.25
CA VAL A 22 4.70 13.95 -5.76
C VAL A 22 3.91 14.33 -7.01
N PRO A 23 4.04 13.60 -8.14
CA PRO A 23 3.26 13.88 -9.35
C PRO A 23 1.75 13.89 -9.06
N ALA A 24 0.99 14.75 -9.73
CA ALA A 24 -0.44 14.92 -9.47
C ALA A 24 -1.24 13.61 -9.62
N SER A 25 -0.87 12.73 -10.56
CA SER A 25 -1.48 11.40 -10.72
C SER A 25 -1.28 10.51 -9.49
N GLU A 26 -0.11 10.62 -8.87
CA GLU A 26 0.24 9.82 -7.70
C GLU A 26 -0.39 10.41 -6.41
N ALA A 27 -0.45 11.73 -6.31
CA ALA A 27 -1.18 12.40 -5.23
C ALA A 27 -2.68 12.03 -5.27
N LYS A 28 -3.28 12.00 -6.46
CA LYS A 28 -4.67 11.51 -6.64
C LYS A 28 -4.81 10.06 -6.16
N ARG A 29 -3.89 9.16 -6.53
CA ARG A 29 -3.90 7.75 -6.11
C ARG A 29 -3.80 7.61 -4.59
N LEU A 30 -2.96 8.41 -3.93
CA LEU A 30 -2.85 8.43 -2.47
C LEU A 30 -4.16 8.84 -1.80
N ASN A 31 -4.86 9.84 -2.35
CA ASN A 31 -6.18 10.26 -1.86
C ASN A 31 -7.24 9.16 -2.07
N GLU A 32 -7.28 8.54 -3.25
CA GLU A 32 -8.19 7.44 -3.55
C GLU A 32 -7.93 6.23 -2.63
N ALA A 33 -6.67 5.89 -2.39
CA ALA A 33 -6.30 4.83 -1.46
C ALA A 33 -6.75 5.14 -0.02
N ALA A 34 -6.57 6.38 0.43
CA ALA A 34 -7.06 6.83 1.73
C ALA A 34 -8.58 6.74 1.84
N GLN A 35 -9.29 7.11 0.77
CA GLN A 35 -10.75 7.00 0.71
C GLN A 35 -11.20 5.53 0.81
N VAL A 36 -10.58 4.62 0.06
CA VAL A 36 -10.88 3.17 0.13
C VAL A 36 -10.72 2.64 1.55
N VAL A 37 -9.62 2.97 2.23
CA VAL A 37 -9.40 2.56 3.63
C VAL A 37 -10.47 3.15 4.56
N SER A 38 -10.78 4.44 4.42
CA SER A 38 -11.78 5.12 5.24
C SER A 38 -13.17 4.51 5.10
N GLU A 39 -13.60 4.24 3.86
CA GLU A 39 -14.90 3.63 3.57
C GLU A 39 -14.98 2.18 4.07
N LEU A 40 -13.86 1.44 3.98
CA LEU A 40 -13.76 0.06 4.46
C LEU A 40 -13.99 -0.02 5.97
N ARG A 41 -13.42 0.93 6.71
CA ARG A 41 -13.54 1.02 8.16
C ARG A 41 -14.89 1.60 8.63
N ALA A 42 -15.54 2.41 7.79
CA ALA A 42 -16.88 2.90 8.07
C ALA A 42 -17.98 1.81 7.99
N THR A 43 -17.64 0.60 7.53
CA THR A 43 -18.58 -0.51 7.33
C THR A 43 -18.18 -1.76 8.12
N PRO A 44 -18.16 -1.71 9.47
CA PRO A 44 -17.58 -2.78 10.30
C PRO A 44 -18.29 -4.13 10.16
N ASP A 45 -19.60 -4.12 9.84
CA ASP A 45 -20.40 -5.35 9.72
C ASP A 45 -20.18 -6.13 8.43
N LYS A 46 -19.61 -5.47 7.41
CA LYS A 46 -19.40 -6.02 6.05
C LYS A 46 -17.98 -5.77 5.53
N GLY A 47 -17.11 -5.23 6.38
CA GLY A 47 -15.73 -4.90 6.05
C GLY A 47 -14.74 -5.98 6.47
N ILE A 48 -13.49 -5.59 6.50
CA ILE A 48 -12.38 -6.42 7.02
C ILE A 48 -12.47 -6.42 8.55
N PRO A 49 -12.39 -7.60 9.21
CA PRO A 49 -12.37 -7.68 10.66
C PRO A 49 -11.22 -6.86 11.25
N GLU A 50 -11.48 -6.12 12.36
CA GLU A 50 -10.47 -5.25 12.98
C GLU A 50 -9.21 -6.02 13.39
N GLU A 51 -9.38 -7.26 13.88
CA GLU A 51 -8.27 -8.13 14.24
C GLU A 51 -7.30 -8.38 13.07
N MET A 52 -7.81 -8.46 11.83
CA MET A 52 -6.97 -8.62 10.63
C MET A 52 -6.18 -7.35 10.32
N TRP A 53 -6.80 -6.18 10.54
CA TRP A 53 -6.11 -4.90 10.43
C TRP A 53 -4.98 -4.76 11.46
N GLU A 54 -5.25 -5.11 12.71
CA GLU A 54 -4.27 -5.03 13.79
C GLU A 54 -3.07 -5.95 13.55
N LYS A 55 -3.32 -7.14 13.02
CA LYS A 55 -2.27 -8.13 12.73
C LYS A 55 -1.49 -7.83 11.45
N ALA A 56 -2.01 -7.01 10.54
CA ALA A 56 -1.35 -6.73 9.27
C ALA A 56 -0.02 -6.01 9.48
N ALA A 57 1.06 -6.60 8.96
CA ALA A 57 2.38 -5.98 8.92
C ALA A 57 2.45 -4.86 7.88
N CYS A 58 1.78 -5.04 6.73
CA CYS A 58 1.66 -4.01 5.70
C CYS A 58 0.26 -4.04 5.09
N VAL A 59 -0.13 -2.92 4.50
CA VAL A 59 -1.38 -2.76 3.76
C VAL A 59 -1.06 -2.28 2.36
N VAL A 60 -1.57 -2.97 1.34
CA VAL A 60 -1.53 -2.55 -0.07
C VAL A 60 -2.93 -2.15 -0.47
N VAL A 61 -3.07 -0.98 -1.08
CA VAL A 61 -4.36 -0.50 -1.62
C VAL A 61 -4.17 -0.19 -3.09
N ILE A 62 -5.01 -0.78 -3.93
CA ILE A 62 -5.03 -0.56 -5.38
C ILE A 62 -6.42 -0.03 -5.73
N PRO A 63 -6.61 1.30 -5.75
CA PRO A 63 -7.89 1.90 -6.10
C PRO A 63 -8.15 1.75 -7.59
N GLY A 64 -9.40 1.48 -7.94
CA GLY A 64 -9.86 1.48 -9.32
C GLY A 64 -9.13 0.50 -10.24
N MET A 65 -8.75 -0.69 -9.77
CA MET A 65 -8.16 -1.72 -10.63
C MET A 65 -9.07 -2.01 -11.81
N LYS A 66 -8.53 -1.95 -13.00
CA LYS A 66 -9.28 -2.16 -14.24
C LYS A 66 -9.19 -3.60 -14.69
N LYS A 67 -10.35 -4.17 -15.00
CA LYS A 67 -10.47 -5.47 -15.65
C LYS A 67 -11.04 -5.27 -17.04
N ALA A 68 -10.33 -5.73 -18.05
CA ALA A 68 -10.80 -5.74 -19.43
C ALA A 68 -10.62 -7.15 -19.98
N ALA A 69 -11.68 -7.73 -20.53
CA ALA A 69 -11.66 -9.05 -21.15
C ALA A 69 -12.52 -9.06 -22.41
N PHE A 70 -11.99 -9.68 -23.47
CA PHE A 70 -12.74 -9.98 -24.71
C PHE A 70 -12.67 -11.47 -25.01
N VAL A 71 -11.57 -12.06 -25.32
CA VAL A 71 -11.32 -13.53 -25.42
C VAL A 71 -10.14 -13.85 -24.49
N PHE A 72 -9.17 -12.95 -24.49
CA PHE A 72 -8.08 -12.89 -23.53
C PHE A 72 -8.30 -11.61 -22.72
N GLY A 73 -8.22 -11.71 -21.41
CA GLY A 73 -8.43 -10.59 -20.53
C GLY A 73 -7.21 -10.31 -19.67
N GLY A 74 -7.17 -9.09 -19.15
CA GLY A 74 -6.17 -8.68 -18.19
C GLY A 74 -6.78 -7.78 -17.11
N GLU A 75 -6.22 -7.88 -15.92
CA GLU A 75 -6.49 -6.98 -14.83
C GLU A 75 -5.22 -6.19 -14.55
N TYR A 76 -5.34 -4.89 -14.42
CA TYR A 76 -4.22 -4.00 -14.15
C TYR A 76 -4.63 -2.90 -13.19
N GLY A 77 -3.79 -2.68 -12.19
CA GLY A 77 -3.99 -1.62 -11.21
C GLY A 77 -2.67 -1.08 -10.69
N LYS A 78 -2.68 0.19 -10.34
CA LYS A 78 -1.60 0.86 -9.61
C LYS A 78 -2.10 1.24 -8.23
N GLY A 79 -1.24 1.07 -7.23
CA GLY A 79 -1.60 1.29 -5.85
C GLY A 79 -0.45 1.77 -5.00
N VAL A 80 -0.64 1.69 -3.71
CA VAL A 80 0.33 2.09 -2.69
C VAL A 80 0.38 1.06 -1.58
N MET A 81 1.55 0.83 -1.02
CA MET A 81 1.81 -0.05 0.12
C MET A 81 2.45 0.75 1.25
N SER A 82 1.99 0.57 2.47
CA SER A 82 2.66 1.08 3.66
C SER A 82 2.77 -0.02 4.71
N CYS A 83 3.84 -0.03 5.47
CA CYS A 83 4.13 -1.04 6.47
C CYS A 83 4.22 -0.44 7.87
N ARG A 84 3.93 -1.24 8.89
CA ARG A 84 4.06 -0.82 10.28
C ARG A 84 5.54 -0.64 10.65
N THR A 85 5.83 0.48 11.27
CA THR A 85 7.14 0.84 11.82
C THR A 85 6.95 1.28 13.28
N GLY A 86 6.98 0.31 14.20
CA GLY A 86 6.59 0.57 15.59
C GLY A 86 5.12 0.98 15.70
N ASN A 87 4.86 2.15 16.27
CA ASN A 87 3.50 2.69 16.45
C ASN A 87 3.02 3.57 15.28
N SER A 88 3.71 3.54 14.15
CA SER A 88 3.38 4.34 12.97
C SER A 88 3.42 3.51 11.69
N TRP A 89 3.16 4.17 10.58
CA TRP A 89 3.24 3.58 9.24
C TRP A 89 4.38 4.24 8.45
N SER A 90 5.04 3.46 7.61
CA SER A 90 6.13 3.92 6.75
C SER A 90 5.66 4.91 5.69
N ALA A 91 6.59 5.64 5.07
CA ALA A 91 6.34 6.28 3.79
C ALA A 91 5.82 5.24 2.78
N PRO A 92 4.81 5.57 1.95
CA PRO A 92 4.21 4.59 1.06
C PRO A 92 5.10 4.26 -0.14
N VAL A 93 5.19 2.98 -0.47
CA VAL A 93 5.79 2.48 -1.71
C VAL A 93 4.70 2.41 -2.77
N PHE A 94 4.97 2.95 -3.95
CA PHE A 94 4.07 2.81 -5.10
C PHE A 94 4.23 1.41 -5.70
N MET A 95 3.09 0.76 -5.97
CA MET A 95 2.98 -0.63 -6.40
C MET A 95 2.17 -0.74 -7.68
N GLN A 96 2.36 -1.83 -8.42
CA GLN A 96 1.53 -2.19 -9.56
C GLN A 96 1.20 -3.68 -9.54
N LEU A 97 -0.05 -4.00 -9.88
CA LEU A 97 -0.57 -5.35 -9.99
C LEU A 97 -1.01 -5.60 -11.43
N ALA A 98 -0.63 -6.74 -11.98
CA ALA A 98 -1.11 -7.24 -13.26
C ALA A 98 -1.52 -8.70 -13.13
N LYS A 99 -2.68 -9.07 -13.69
CA LYS A 99 -3.17 -10.46 -13.70
C LYS A 99 -3.73 -10.78 -15.08
N GLY A 100 -3.28 -11.87 -15.69
CA GLY A 100 -3.92 -12.42 -16.88
C GLY A 100 -5.22 -13.14 -16.52
N SER A 101 -6.24 -13.00 -17.33
CA SER A 101 -7.49 -13.75 -17.19
C SER A 101 -7.85 -14.40 -18.52
N TRP A 102 -8.36 -15.64 -18.43
CA TRP A 102 -8.88 -16.40 -19.57
C TRP A 102 -10.40 -16.49 -19.38
N GLY A 103 -11.16 -16.24 -20.43
CA GLY A 103 -12.61 -16.47 -20.40
C GLY A 103 -13.40 -15.46 -21.24
N LEU A 104 -14.54 -15.90 -21.73
CA LEU A 104 -15.53 -15.09 -22.45
C LEU A 104 -16.29 -14.18 -21.46
N GLN A 105 -15.62 -13.16 -20.93
CA GLN A 105 -16.28 -12.09 -20.16
C GLN A 105 -16.15 -10.79 -20.95
N ILE A 106 -17.26 -10.35 -21.56
CA ILE A 106 -17.31 -9.05 -22.23
C ILE A 106 -17.64 -8.00 -21.17
N GLY A 107 -16.72 -7.08 -20.91
CA GLY A 107 -16.99 -5.95 -20.05
C GLY A 107 -15.73 -5.29 -19.50
N ALA A 108 -15.83 -4.00 -19.21
CA ALA A 108 -14.86 -3.27 -18.42
C ALA A 108 -15.45 -3.07 -17.01
N GLN A 109 -14.76 -3.58 -16.01
CA GLN A 109 -15.12 -3.39 -14.60
C GLN A 109 -13.99 -2.71 -13.86
N SER A 110 -14.35 -1.93 -12.85
CA SER A 110 -13.39 -1.34 -11.92
C SER A 110 -13.70 -1.81 -10.51
N ALA A 111 -12.69 -2.21 -9.78
CA ALA A 111 -12.79 -2.60 -8.39
C ALA A 111 -11.62 -2.04 -7.59
N ASP A 112 -11.87 -1.71 -6.34
CA ASP A 112 -10.79 -1.39 -5.41
C ASP A 112 -10.29 -2.69 -4.77
N LEU A 113 -8.98 -2.81 -4.62
CA LEU A 113 -8.38 -3.94 -3.93
C LEU A 113 -7.67 -3.48 -2.66
N VAL A 114 -7.80 -4.28 -1.61
CA VAL A 114 -7.02 -4.14 -0.39
C VAL A 114 -6.37 -5.49 -0.09
N LEU A 115 -5.06 -5.47 0.09
CA LEU A 115 -4.28 -6.64 0.48
C LEU A 115 -3.68 -6.38 1.86
N LEU A 116 -3.99 -7.25 2.81
CA LEU A 116 -3.34 -7.27 4.11
C LEU A 116 -2.18 -8.25 4.06
N VAL A 117 -0.98 -7.76 4.23
CA VAL A 117 0.23 -8.58 4.34
C VAL A 117 0.41 -8.92 5.81
N MET A 118 0.21 -10.19 6.16
CA MET A 118 0.04 -10.63 7.54
C MET A 118 1.37 -10.84 8.28
N ASN A 119 2.48 -10.97 7.56
CA ASN A 119 3.77 -11.21 8.19
C ASN A 119 4.92 -10.49 7.45
N ARG A 120 6.07 -10.43 8.13
CA ARG A 120 7.26 -9.76 7.61
C ARG A 120 7.82 -10.44 6.36
N GLU A 121 7.78 -11.77 6.31
CA GLU A 121 8.28 -12.54 5.16
C GLU A 121 7.53 -12.16 3.86
N GLY A 122 6.19 -12.10 3.92
CA GLY A 122 5.37 -11.63 2.80
C GLY A 122 5.68 -10.19 2.41
N ALA A 123 5.92 -9.31 3.39
CA ALA A 123 6.30 -7.94 3.15
C ALA A 123 7.65 -7.83 2.43
N ASP A 124 8.66 -8.55 2.91
CA ASP A 124 10.00 -8.54 2.34
C ASP A 124 10.02 -9.09 0.91
N LYS A 125 9.24 -10.14 0.63
CA LYS A 125 9.07 -10.63 -0.76
C LYS A 125 8.52 -9.55 -1.67
N LEU A 126 7.45 -8.85 -1.25
CA LEU A 126 6.80 -7.80 -2.05
C LEU A 126 7.68 -6.57 -2.27
N LEU A 127 8.53 -6.23 -1.31
CA LEU A 127 9.41 -5.07 -1.39
C LEU A 127 10.65 -5.31 -2.25
N ASN A 128 11.18 -6.54 -2.25
CA ASN A 128 12.42 -6.87 -2.94
C ASN A 128 12.22 -7.25 -4.41
N ASN A 129 11.09 -7.86 -4.76
CA ASN A 129 10.93 -8.53 -6.04
C ASN A 129 9.54 -8.38 -6.66
N LYS A 130 9.44 -8.81 -7.91
CA LYS A 130 8.21 -9.17 -8.56
C LYS A 130 7.71 -10.48 -7.94
N VAL A 131 6.50 -10.46 -7.38
CA VAL A 131 5.88 -11.60 -6.68
C VAL A 131 4.67 -12.09 -7.44
N THR A 132 4.64 -13.37 -7.76
CA THR A 132 3.44 -14.05 -8.25
C THR A 132 2.61 -14.52 -7.07
N LEU A 133 1.44 -13.93 -6.89
CA LEU A 133 0.52 -14.26 -5.80
C LEU A 133 0.04 -15.70 -5.93
N GLY A 134 0.09 -16.44 -4.84
CA GLY A 134 -0.25 -17.87 -4.80
C GLY A 134 0.92 -18.80 -5.13
N ALA A 135 1.95 -18.33 -5.83
CA ALA A 135 3.14 -19.12 -6.12
C ALA A 135 4.32 -18.70 -5.22
N ASP A 136 4.70 -17.41 -5.25
CA ASP A 136 5.85 -16.90 -4.49
C ASP A 136 5.44 -16.46 -3.07
N ALA A 137 4.19 -16.02 -2.89
CA ALA A 137 3.62 -15.65 -1.61
C ALA A 137 2.22 -16.27 -1.47
N ALA A 138 1.96 -16.96 -0.38
CA ALA A 138 0.67 -17.56 -0.09
C ALA A 138 -0.41 -16.48 0.05
N ILE A 139 -1.45 -16.55 -0.78
CA ILE A 139 -2.57 -15.62 -0.79
C ILE A 139 -3.88 -16.36 -0.56
N ALA A 140 -4.79 -15.76 0.19
CA ALA A 140 -6.15 -16.25 0.35
C ALA A 140 -7.16 -15.11 0.29
N ALA A 141 -8.40 -15.44 -0.08
CA ALA A 141 -9.53 -14.53 0.09
C ALA A 141 -9.74 -14.23 1.57
N GLY A 142 -9.74 -12.96 1.94
CA GLY A 142 -9.86 -12.56 3.34
C GLY A 142 -11.26 -12.77 3.89
N PRO A 143 -11.43 -13.05 5.20
CA PRO A 143 -12.72 -13.12 5.86
C PRO A 143 -13.38 -11.75 5.91
N VAL A 144 -14.70 -11.68 5.81
CA VAL A 144 -15.48 -10.43 5.90
C VAL A 144 -16.52 -10.52 7.02
N GLY A 145 -16.85 -9.37 7.62
CA GLY A 145 -17.84 -9.27 8.67
C GLY A 145 -17.28 -9.40 10.09
N ARG A 146 -18.17 -9.30 11.10
CA ARG A 146 -17.79 -9.27 12.53
C ARG A 146 -17.19 -10.59 13.04
N THR A 147 -17.53 -11.70 12.42
CA THR A 147 -17.09 -13.03 12.84
C THR A 147 -15.93 -13.54 11.98
N GLY A 148 -14.79 -12.85 12.04
CA GLY A 148 -13.53 -13.37 11.47
C GLY A 148 -13.01 -14.65 12.15
N THR A 149 -13.72 -15.15 13.17
CA THR A 149 -13.36 -16.33 13.96
C THR A 149 -13.51 -17.66 13.21
N ALA A 150 -14.20 -17.69 12.05
CA ALA A 150 -14.28 -18.87 11.19
C ALA A 150 -13.26 -18.79 10.04
N ALA A 151 -12.03 -18.34 10.33
CA ALA A 151 -10.96 -18.38 9.34
C ALA A 151 -10.67 -19.84 8.95
N THR A 152 -10.61 -20.12 7.65
CA THR A 152 -10.20 -21.42 7.14
C THR A 152 -8.69 -21.62 7.33
N ASP A 153 -8.21 -22.87 7.29
CA ASP A 153 -6.77 -23.15 7.38
C ASP A 153 -5.95 -22.35 6.35
N ALA A 154 -6.50 -22.16 5.15
CA ALA A 154 -5.88 -21.36 4.10
C ALA A 154 -5.74 -19.88 4.49
N GLN A 155 -6.71 -19.32 5.23
CA GLN A 155 -6.63 -17.94 5.71
C GLN A 155 -5.64 -17.79 6.87
N MET A 156 -5.54 -18.79 7.73
CA MET A 156 -4.60 -18.77 8.86
C MET A 156 -3.14 -18.91 8.42
N THR A 157 -2.88 -19.60 7.31
CA THR A 157 -1.54 -19.81 6.76
C THR A 157 -1.15 -18.82 5.67
N ALA A 158 -2.09 -17.99 5.19
CA ALA A 158 -1.84 -17.02 4.14
C ALA A 158 -0.87 -15.91 4.60
N GLN A 159 0.09 -15.59 3.76
CA GLN A 159 0.95 -14.42 3.93
C GLN A 159 0.23 -13.13 3.53
N ILE A 160 -0.77 -13.24 2.64
CA ILE A 160 -1.54 -12.12 2.11
C ILE A 160 -3.02 -12.47 2.14
N LEU A 161 -3.84 -11.61 2.75
CA LEU A 161 -5.29 -11.68 2.67
C LEU A 161 -5.79 -10.63 1.68
N SER A 162 -6.62 -11.03 0.73
CA SER A 162 -7.08 -10.16 -0.35
C SER A 162 -8.58 -9.88 -0.28
N TYR A 163 -8.91 -8.63 -0.52
CA TYR A 163 -10.27 -8.11 -0.51
C TYR A 163 -10.51 -7.25 -1.75
N SER A 164 -11.71 -7.33 -2.29
CA SER A 164 -12.17 -6.48 -3.38
C SER A 164 -13.41 -5.72 -2.97
N ARG A 165 -13.52 -4.47 -3.42
CA ARG A 165 -14.72 -3.68 -3.31
C ARG A 165 -15.27 -3.37 -4.70
N THR A 166 -16.51 -3.77 -4.92
CA THR A 166 -17.28 -3.43 -6.13
C THR A 166 -18.63 -2.88 -5.72
N LYS A 167 -19.01 -1.71 -6.23
CA LYS A 167 -20.30 -1.04 -5.92
C LYS A 167 -20.56 -0.91 -4.41
N GLY A 168 -19.53 -0.61 -3.61
CA GLY A 168 -19.66 -0.39 -2.16
C GLY A 168 -19.75 -1.66 -1.31
N VAL A 169 -19.70 -2.85 -1.91
CA VAL A 169 -19.68 -4.14 -1.19
C VAL A 169 -18.28 -4.72 -1.21
N PHE A 170 -17.79 -5.11 -0.03
CA PHE A 170 -16.51 -5.81 0.12
C PHE A 170 -16.71 -7.32 0.14
N ALA A 171 -15.79 -8.03 -0.49
CA ALA A 171 -15.72 -9.49 -0.48
C ALA A 171 -14.26 -9.93 -0.51
N GLY A 172 -13.96 -11.07 0.09
CA GLY A 172 -12.70 -11.77 -0.15
C GLY A 172 -12.62 -12.19 -1.61
N ILE A 173 -11.45 -12.07 -2.20
CA ILE A 173 -11.22 -12.38 -3.62
C ILE A 173 -9.96 -13.22 -3.77
N ASP A 174 -9.95 -14.14 -4.73
CA ASP A 174 -8.74 -14.86 -5.12
C ASP A 174 -7.98 -14.08 -6.21
N LEU A 175 -6.76 -13.69 -5.90
CA LEU A 175 -5.84 -13.03 -6.81
C LEU A 175 -4.67 -13.93 -7.25
N SER A 176 -4.77 -15.24 -7.05
CA SER A 176 -3.73 -16.19 -7.47
C SER A 176 -3.38 -16.02 -8.96
N GLY A 177 -2.08 -16.10 -9.27
CA GLY A 177 -1.53 -15.83 -10.60
C GLY A 177 -1.36 -14.34 -10.92
N GLY A 178 -1.83 -13.44 -10.06
CA GLY A 178 -1.54 -12.01 -10.17
C GLY A 178 -0.09 -11.71 -9.82
N VAL A 179 0.49 -10.75 -10.52
CA VAL A 179 1.87 -10.29 -10.33
C VAL A 179 1.85 -8.92 -9.67
N LEU A 180 2.32 -8.86 -8.43
CA LEU A 180 2.48 -7.63 -7.66
C LEU A 180 3.97 -7.25 -7.59
N ARG A 181 4.27 -5.98 -7.83
CA ARG A 181 5.66 -5.47 -7.76
C ARG A 181 5.71 -3.98 -7.41
N PRO A 182 6.83 -3.47 -6.86
CA PRO A 182 7.07 -2.04 -6.78
C PRO A 182 7.06 -1.37 -8.16
N ASP A 183 6.47 -0.18 -8.25
CA ASP A 183 6.55 0.71 -9.42
C ASP A 183 7.84 1.54 -9.31
N GLN A 184 8.95 0.96 -9.78
CA GLN A 184 10.29 1.55 -9.63
C GLN A 184 10.37 2.96 -10.20
N ASP A 185 9.74 3.20 -11.37
CA ASP A 185 9.77 4.51 -12.03
C ASP A 185 9.09 5.59 -11.19
N VAL A 186 7.95 5.26 -10.58
CA VAL A 186 7.22 6.17 -9.70
C VAL A 186 7.98 6.37 -8.39
N ASN A 187 8.47 5.29 -7.78
CA ASN A 187 9.26 5.38 -6.55
C ASN A 187 10.51 6.25 -6.73
N ALA A 188 11.22 6.08 -7.87
CA ALA A 188 12.38 6.89 -8.20
C ALA A 188 12.03 8.38 -8.39
N LYS A 189 10.87 8.70 -8.99
CA LYS A 189 10.40 10.09 -9.15
C LYS A 189 10.06 10.74 -7.82
N VAL A 190 9.47 9.99 -6.87
CA VAL A 190 9.01 10.52 -5.58
C VAL A 190 10.12 10.58 -4.55
N TYR A 191 10.95 9.55 -4.49
CA TYR A 191 11.96 9.39 -3.43
C TYR A 191 13.41 9.61 -3.89
N GLY A 192 13.62 9.81 -5.18
CA GLY A 192 14.93 9.92 -5.82
C GLY A 192 15.39 8.60 -6.44
N ALA A 193 16.23 8.72 -7.47
CA ALA A 193 16.78 7.58 -8.17
C ALA A 193 17.63 6.70 -7.24
N GLY A 194 17.56 5.38 -7.42
CA GLY A 194 18.32 4.40 -6.64
C GLY A 194 17.74 4.09 -5.25
N LYS A 195 16.55 4.61 -4.92
CA LYS A 195 15.84 4.23 -3.68
C LYS A 195 15.02 2.97 -3.91
N GLU A 196 15.45 1.88 -3.28
CA GLU A 196 14.73 0.62 -3.28
C GLU A 196 13.49 0.67 -2.37
N ALA A 197 12.46 -0.12 -2.68
CA ALA A 197 11.23 -0.17 -1.90
C ALA A 197 11.47 -0.54 -0.42
N THR A 198 12.41 -1.44 -0.16
CA THR A 198 12.85 -1.81 1.20
C THR A 198 13.44 -0.64 1.97
N GLN A 199 14.20 0.25 1.30
CA GLN A 199 14.75 1.44 1.91
C GLN A 199 13.65 2.46 2.24
N ILE A 200 12.63 2.60 1.36
CA ILE A 200 11.50 3.50 1.60
C ILE A 200 10.74 3.08 2.87
N VAL A 201 10.56 1.78 3.09
CA VAL A 201 9.84 1.24 4.25
C VAL A 201 10.70 1.24 5.52
N ASN A 202 11.94 0.78 5.44
CA ASN A 202 12.76 0.48 6.61
C ASN A 202 13.65 1.66 7.05
N SER A 203 13.96 2.60 6.14
CA SER A 203 14.69 3.81 6.49
C SER A 203 13.70 4.88 6.97
N ALA A 204 14.14 5.78 7.85
CA ALA A 204 13.33 6.93 8.29
C ALA A 204 13.19 7.98 7.17
N ILE A 205 12.74 7.55 5.99
CA ILE A 205 12.45 8.45 4.87
C ILE A 205 11.22 9.28 5.23
N ALA A 206 11.33 10.60 5.12
CA ALA A 206 10.23 11.50 5.40
C ALA A 206 9.05 11.20 4.45
N THR A 207 7.86 11.02 5.03
CA THR A 207 6.63 10.85 4.26
C THR A 207 6.33 12.15 3.51
N PRO A 208 6.22 12.12 2.16
CA PRO A 208 5.84 13.31 1.39
C PRO A 208 4.54 13.92 1.89
N PRO A 209 4.38 15.25 1.83
CA PRO A 209 3.14 15.92 2.30
C PRO A 209 1.86 15.31 1.72
N GLU A 210 1.86 15.00 0.43
CA GLU A 210 0.73 14.42 -0.30
C GLU A 210 0.39 12.99 0.17
N ALA A 211 1.37 12.26 0.70
CA ALA A 211 1.19 10.90 1.19
C ALA A 211 0.64 10.84 2.62
N ARG A 212 0.68 11.95 3.36
CA ARG A 212 0.23 12.00 4.76
C ARG A 212 -1.25 11.63 4.91
N VAL A 213 -2.10 11.95 3.93
CA VAL A 213 -3.51 11.60 3.95
C VAL A 213 -3.69 10.08 4.05
N PHE A 214 -2.96 9.30 3.27
CA PHE A 214 -3.02 7.85 3.30
C PHE A 214 -2.45 7.27 4.59
N VAL A 215 -1.24 7.69 4.96
CA VAL A 215 -0.55 7.21 6.18
C VAL A 215 -1.36 7.55 7.44
N ASN A 216 -1.92 8.75 7.54
CA ASN A 216 -2.74 9.15 8.67
C ASN A 216 -4.06 8.36 8.74
N THR A 217 -4.65 8.00 7.58
CA THR A 217 -5.87 7.19 7.56
C THR A 217 -5.59 5.78 8.06
N LEU A 218 -4.43 5.19 7.74
CA LEU A 218 -4.00 3.92 8.30
C LEU A 218 -3.75 3.99 9.82
N GLY A 219 -3.23 5.11 10.31
CA GLY A 219 -2.84 5.28 11.71
C GLY A 219 -3.97 5.71 12.67
N ARG A 220 -5.07 6.26 12.16
CA ARG A 220 -6.13 6.86 13.02
C ARG A 220 -6.80 5.86 13.96
N GLU A 221 -6.85 4.59 13.63
CA GLU A 221 -7.61 3.59 14.38
C GLU A 221 -6.81 2.83 15.43
N VAL A 222 -5.51 2.77 15.29
CA VAL A 222 -4.63 2.30 16.39
C VAL A 222 -4.80 3.18 17.63
N ARG A 223 -5.19 4.46 17.47
CA ARG A 223 -5.41 5.38 18.58
C ARG A 223 -6.79 5.23 19.23
N ALA A 224 -7.82 4.83 18.50
CA ALA A 224 -9.16 4.65 19.04
C ALA A 224 -9.24 3.41 19.97
N THR A 225 -8.53 2.34 19.62
CA THR A 225 -8.51 1.10 20.40
C THR A 225 -7.67 1.22 21.68
N THR A 226 -6.63 2.06 21.69
CA THR A 226 -5.75 2.26 22.84
C THR A 226 -6.36 3.18 23.90
N GLY A 227 -7.40 3.94 23.57
CA GLY A 227 -8.07 4.88 24.48
C GLY A 227 -9.27 4.33 25.27
N GLN A 228 -9.62 3.03 25.10
CA GLN A 228 -10.75 2.39 25.78
C GLN A 228 -10.35 1.22 26.69
N ARG A 229 -9.25 1.37 27.40
CA ARG A 229 -8.93 0.49 28.53
C ARG A 229 -8.75 1.29 29.82
#